data_98c3d924d9505d48c1d446235bb78433
#
_entry.id   98c3d924d9505d48c1d446235bb78433
#
_cell.length_a   1.000
_cell.length_b   1.000
_cell.length_c   1.000
_cell.angle_alpha   90.00
_cell.angle_beta   90.00
_cell.angle_gamma   90.00
#
_symmetry.space_group_name_H-M   'P 1'
#
loop_
_entity.id
_entity.type
_entity.pdbx_description
1 polymer ?
#
loop_
_entity_poly.entity_id
_entity_poly.type
_entity_poly.pdbx_seq_one_letter_code
_entity_poly.pdbx_strand_id
1 'polypeptide(L)'
;ETFTGKAKVFNNEFDAIEGIQNKVKKGDVIVIKNSGPKGGPGMPEMLKPTGAVIGAGLGKDVALITDGRFSGGSHGFVVGHISPESFVGGPINLIKDGDTIEIDAINNKIDLKIGEKEFEKRRKKIKLQKSKFNSGVVKKYINSVSSASEGCICLLYTSDAADDSLR
;
A
#
# COMPACT_ATOMS: atom_id res chain seq x y z
N GLU A 1 8.65 -16.26 -11.03
CA GLU A 1 8.62 -15.11 -11.97
C GLU A 1 9.12 -13.85 -11.28
N THR A 2 9.81 -13.01 -12.04
CA THR A 2 10.26 -11.69 -11.61
C THR A 2 9.65 -10.61 -12.50
N PHE A 3 9.36 -9.44 -11.91
CA PHE A 3 8.89 -8.27 -12.63
C PHE A 3 9.74 -7.07 -12.26
N THR A 4 10.27 -6.36 -13.24
CA THR A 4 11.03 -5.12 -13.00
C THR A 4 10.45 -3.99 -13.84
N GLY A 5 10.14 -2.87 -13.21
CA GLY A 5 9.50 -1.75 -13.89
C GLY A 5 9.72 -0.40 -13.23
N LYS A 6 9.25 0.64 -13.93
CA LYS A 6 9.28 2.02 -13.41
C LYS A 6 8.03 2.31 -12.60
N ALA A 7 8.22 2.86 -11.42
CA ALA A 7 7.13 3.25 -10.53
C ALA A 7 6.25 4.34 -11.13
N LYS A 8 4.94 4.17 -11.03
CA LYS A 8 3.90 5.19 -11.19
C LYS A 8 3.16 5.30 -9.88
N VAL A 9 3.37 6.39 -9.17
CA VAL A 9 2.97 6.55 -7.77
C VAL A 9 1.67 7.35 -7.66
N PHE A 10 0.71 6.78 -6.94
CA PHE A 10 -0.59 7.38 -6.65
C PHE A 10 -0.83 7.40 -5.15
N ASN A 11 -1.41 8.49 -4.65
CA ASN A 11 -1.62 8.67 -3.21
C ASN A 11 -2.91 8.01 -2.68
N ASN A 12 -3.75 7.53 -3.55
CA ASN A 12 -4.99 6.82 -3.22
C ASN A 12 -5.53 6.08 -4.46
N GLU A 13 -6.58 5.28 -4.24
CA GLU A 13 -7.25 4.50 -5.27
C GLU A 13 -7.80 5.35 -6.43
N PHE A 14 -8.40 6.50 -6.13
CA PHE A 14 -9.05 7.35 -7.14
C PHE A 14 -8.03 7.98 -8.09
N ASP A 15 -6.92 8.50 -7.55
CA ASP A 15 -5.81 9.02 -8.35
C ASP A 15 -5.23 7.92 -9.26
N ALA A 16 -5.16 6.68 -8.77
CA ALA A 16 -4.68 5.54 -9.55
C ALA A 16 -5.61 5.22 -10.73
N ILE A 17 -6.93 5.18 -10.51
CA ILE A 17 -7.91 4.89 -11.58
C ILE A 17 -7.78 5.90 -12.72
N GLU A 18 -7.71 7.19 -12.40
CA GLU A 18 -7.53 8.25 -13.38
C GLU A 18 -6.16 8.15 -14.08
N GLY A 19 -5.10 7.88 -13.30
CA GLY A 19 -3.74 7.80 -13.80
C GLY A 19 -3.48 6.58 -14.68
N ILE A 20 -4.12 5.44 -14.44
CA ILE A 20 -3.95 4.21 -15.21
C ILE A 20 -4.26 4.45 -16.70
N GLN A 21 -5.32 5.18 -17.00
CA GLN A 21 -5.71 5.47 -18.40
C GLN A 21 -4.75 6.38 -19.13
N ASN A 22 -4.08 7.31 -18.41
CA ASN A 22 -3.37 8.42 -19.03
C ASN A 22 -1.84 8.38 -18.84
N LYS A 23 -1.34 7.73 -17.80
CA LYS A 23 0.06 7.84 -17.37
C LYS A 23 0.80 6.51 -17.31
N VAL A 24 0.07 5.38 -17.22
CA VAL A 24 0.67 4.05 -17.08
C VAL A 24 0.92 3.43 -18.44
N LYS A 25 2.08 2.78 -18.57
CA LYS A 25 2.52 2.10 -19.79
C LYS A 25 2.92 0.66 -19.48
N LYS A 26 3.04 -0.15 -20.53
CA LYS A 26 3.60 -1.50 -20.40
C LYS A 26 4.96 -1.46 -19.71
N GLY A 27 5.19 -2.36 -18.77
CA GLY A 27 6.41 -2.46 -17.97
C GLY A 27 6.44 -1.55 -16.73
N ASP A 28 5.41 -0.77 -16.45
CA ASP A 28 5.35 0.05 -15.24
C ASP A 28 4.92 -0.76 -14.01
N VAL A 29 5.33 -0.29 -12.83
CA VAL A 29 4.84 -0.74 -11.53
C VAL A 29 3.94 0.35 -10.95
N ILE A 30 2.66 0.07 -10.82
CA ILE A 30 1.67 0.96 -10.22
C ILE A 30 1.80 0.85 -8.70
N VAL A 31 2.03 1.98 -8.03
CA VAL A 31 2.19 2.06 -6.58
C VAL A 31 1.05 2.89 -5.99
N ILE A 32 0.18 2.26 -5.19
CA ILE A 32 -0.93 2.94 -4.52
C ILE A 32 -0.61 3.03 -3.03
N LYS A 33 -0.47 4.26 -2.53
CA LYS A 33 -0.08 4.56 -1.14
C LYS A 33 -1.27 4.92 -0.28
N ASN A 34 -1.04 4.96 1.04
CA ASN A 34 -1.97 5.48 2.05
C ASN A 34 -3.32 4.75 2.07
N SER A 35 -3.31 3.48 1.74
CA SER A 35 -4.48 2.60 1.73
C SER A 35 -4.40 1.49 2.78
N GLY A 36 -3.37 1.53 3.64
CA GLY A 36 -3.19 0.61 4.76
C GLY A 36 -4.17 0.85 5.92
N PRO A 37 -4.07 0.08 7.01
CA PRO A 37 -5.05 0.11 8.10
C PRO A 37 -5.22 1.48 8.76
N LYS A 38 -4.18 2.31 8.80
CA LYS A 38 -4.25 3.67 9.38
C LYS A 38 -4.46 4.75 8.32
N GLY A 39 -3.86 4.61 7.15
CA GLY A 39 -3.98 5.57 6.05
C GLY A 39 -5.31 5.49 5.30
N GLY A 40 -5.81 4.28 5.10
CA GLY A 40 -7.12 3.95 4.53
C GLY A 40 -7.96 3.11 5.49
N PRO A 41 -8.52 3.72 6.57
CA PRO A 41 -9.18 2.98 7.64
C PRO A 41 -10.26 2.03 7.13
N GLY A 42 -10.18 0.76 7.58
CA GLY A 42 -11.03 -0.32 7.12
C GLY A 42 -10.49 -1.07 5.89
N MET A 43 -9.41 -0.58 5.27
CA MET A 43 -8.76 -1.22 4.11
C MET A 43 -9.77 -1.78 3.10
N PRO A 44 -10.60 -0.95 2.46
CA PRO A 44 -11.56 -1.43 1.46
C PRO A 44 -10.82 -2.15 0.33
N GLU A 45 -11.42 -3.19 -0.20
CA GLU A 45 -10.86 -3.92 -1.35
C GLU A 45 -10.80 -3.03 -2.58
N MET A 46 -9.62 -2.89 -3.15
CA MET A 46 -9.40 -2.12 -4.38
C MET A 46 -9.69 -2.98 -5.60
N LEU A 47 -10.95 -2.99 -6.04
CA LEU A 47 -11.39 -3.68 -7.26
C LEU A 47 -11.26 -2.80 -8.51
N LYS A 48 -11.51 -1.51 -8.37
CA LYS A 48 -11.54 -0.56 -9.50
C LYS A 48 -10.17 -0.37 -10.17
N PRO A 49 -9.03 -0.22 -9.44
CA PRO A 49 -7.72 -0.12 -10.09
C PRO A 49 -7.36 -1.35 -10.91
N THR A 50 -7.63 -2.56 -10.38
CA THR A 50 -7.39 -3.80 -11.13
C THR A 50 -8.28 -3.91 -12.36
N GLY A 51 -9.55 -3.52 -12.25
CA GLY A 51 -10.46 -3.41 -13.38
C GLY A 51 -10.01 -2.38 -14.42
N ALA A 52 -9.51 -1.22 -13.99
CA ALA A 52 -8.97 -0.18 -14.87
C ALA A 52 -7.74 -0.67 -15.66
N VAL A 53 -6.85 -1.41 -15.02
CA VAL A 53 -5.68 -2.03 -15.68
C VAL A 53 -6.11 -3.03 -16.74
N ILE A 54 -7.09 -3.88 -16.44
CA ILE A 54 -7.65 -4.85 -17.41
C ILE A 54 -8.32 -4.10 -18.57
N GLY A 55 -9.15 -3.10 -18.26
CA GLY A 55 -9.84 -2.28 -19.26
C GLY A 55 -8.89 -1.50 -20.18
N ALA A 56 -7.72 -1.12 -19.69
CA ALA A 56 -6.66 -0.50 -20.50
C ALA A 56 -5.83 -1.52 -21.31
N GLY A 57 -6.11 -2.82 -21.22
CA GLY A 57 -5.36 -3.88 -21.90
C GLY A 57 -3.96 -4.14 -21.30
N LEU A 58 -3.70 -3.70 -20.08
CA LEU A 58 -2.40 -3.76 -19.43
C LEU A 58 -2.27 -4.91 -18.41
N GLY A 59 -3.27 -5.77 -18.25
CA GLY A 59 -3.38 -6.76 -17.19
C GLY A 59 -2.21 -7.75 -17.07
N LYS A 60 -1.46 -7.97 -18.15
CA LYS A 60 -0.26 -8.85 -18.16
C LYS A 60 1.05 -8.08 -18.24
N ASP A 61 0.99 -6.77 -18.43
CA ASP A 61 2.13 -5.95 -18.80
C ASP A 61 2.59 -5.00 -17.68
N VAL A 62 1.86 -4.95 -16.56
CA VAL A 62 2.17 -4.08 -15.40
C VAL A 62 2.08 -4.87 -14.10
N ALA A 63 2.73 -4.35 -13.05
CA ALA A 63 2.53 -4.81 -11.69
C ALA A 63 1.79 -3.75 -10.86
N LEU A 64 1.05 -4.17 -9.83
CA LEU A 64 0.41 -3.29 -8.85
C LEU A 64 0.90 -3.63 -7.45
N ILE A 65 1.32 -2.61 -6.70
CA ILE A 65 1.71 -2.77 -5.30
C ILE A 65 1.01 -1.73 -4.42
N THR A 66 0.63 -2.11 -3.21
CA THR A 66 -0.05 -1.22 -2.27
C THR A 66 0.17 -1.61 -0.82
N ASP A 67 0.08 -0.65 0.08
CA ASP A 67 -0.06 -0.89 1.52
C ASP A 67 -1.51 -1.22 1.94
N GLY A 68 -2.48 -1.06 1.03
CA GLY A 68 -3.85 -1.52 1.17
C GLY A 68 -4.04 -2.98 0.74
N ARG A 69 -5.24 -3.32 0.28
CA ARG A 69 -5.56 -4.67 -0.22
C ARG A 69 -6.30 -4.66 -1.55
N PHE A 70 -6.10 -5.72 -2.32
CA PHE A 70 -6.85 -5.98 -3.54
C PHE A 70 -7.93 -7.03 -3.31
N SER A 71 -8.91 -7.08 -4.21
CA SER A 71 -9.91 -8.14 -4.24
C SER A 71 -9.27 -9.51 -4.51
N GLY A 72 -9.82 -10.57 -3.94
CA GLY A 72 -9.39 -11.95 -4.20
C GLY A 72 -9.53 -12.41 -5.66
N GLY A 73 -10.28 -11.69 -6.48
CA GLY A 73 -10.39 -11.92 -7.94
C GLY A 73 -9.34 -11.19 -8.77
N SER A 74 -8.35 -10.54 -8.15
CA SER A 74 -7.27 -9.84 -8.87
C SER A 74 -6.31 -10.83 -9.51
N HIS A 75 -5.85 -10.52 -10.72
CA HIS A 75 -4.93 -11.34 -11.50
C HIS A 75 -3.68 -10.54 -11.89
N GLY A 76 -2.57 -11.25 -12.15
CA GLY A 76 -1.29 -10.67 -12.53
C GLY A 76 -0.36 -10.42 -11.34
N PHE A 77 0.65 -9.58 -11.54
CA PHE A 77 1.57 -9.18 -10.48
C PHE A 77 0.92 -8.17 -9.54
N VAL A 78 0.23 -8.66 -8.50
CA VAL A 78 -0.48 -7.83 -7.52
C VAL A 78 0.04 -8.15 -6.13
N VAL A 79 0.56 -7.16 -5.42
CA VAL A 79 1.06 -7.30 -4.06
C VAL A 79 0.41 -6.26 -3.15
N GLY A 80 -0.42 -6.74 -2.23
CA GLY A 80 -1.03 -5.94 -1.18
C GLY A 80 -0.32 -6.08 0.17
N HIS A 81 -0.86 -5.40 1.18
CA HIS A 81 -0.44 -5.48 2.58
C HIS A 81 1.03 -5.13 2.82
N ILE A 82 1.63 -4.27 1.97
CA ILE A 82 3.01 -3.83 2.18
C ILE A 82 3.12 -3.12 3.52
N SER A 83 3.96 -3.64 4.39
CA SER A 83 4.15 -3.17 5.76
C SER A 83 5.63 -2.88 6.04
N PRO A 84 5.89 -1.84 6.86
CA PRO A 84 5.00 -0.82 7.39
C PRO A 84 4.34 0.03 6.29
N GLU A 85 3.06 0.44 6.52
CA GLU A 85 2.32 1.25 5.56
C GLU A 85 2.89 2.66 5.37
N SER A 86 2.54 3.31 4.26
CA SER A 86 2.98 4.68 3.92
C SER A 86 2.62 5.71 4.99
N PHE A 87 1.43 5.60 5.57
CA PHE A 87 0.90 6.55 6.55
C PHE A 87 1.76 6.64 7.82
N VAL A 88 2.41 5.55 8.23
CA VAL A 88 3.34 5.53 9.37
C VAL A 88 4.79 5.68 8.96
N GLY A 89 5.08 5.98 7.71
CA GLY A 89 6.43 6.20 7.22
C GLY A 89 7.15 4.94 6.73
N GLY A 90 6.42 3.92 6.37
CA GLY A 90 6.98 2.71 5.78
C GLY A 90 7.70 2.96 4.44
N PRO A 91 8.56 2.01 3.99
CA PRO A 91 9.38 2.16 2.79
C PRO A 91 8.59 2.53 1.52
N ILE A 92 7.35 2.06 1.40
CA ILE A 92 6.48 2.40 0.27
C ILE A 92 6.26 3.92 0.13
N ASN A 93 6.33 4.68 1.24
CA ASN A 93 6.23 6.15 1.20
C ASN A 93 7.40 6.80 0.47
N LEU A 94 8.57 6.16 0.47
CA LEU A 94 9.80 6.69 -0.13
C LEU A 94 9.82 6.58 -1.65
N ILE A 95 8.97 5.75 -2.24
CA ILE A 95 8.92 5.51 -3.68
C ILE A 95 8.44 6.78 -4.39
N LYS A 96 9.13 7.14 -5.47
CA LYS A 96 8.80 8.25 -6.35
C LYS A 96 8.55 7.77 -7.77
N ASP A 97 7.82 8.57 -8.54
CA ASP A 97 7.65 8.33 -9.98
C ASP A 97 9.00 8.13 -10.66
N GLY A 98 9.09 7.11 -11.49
CA GLY A 98 10.27 6.78 -12.26
C GLY A 98 11.32 5.95 -11.51
N ASP A 99 11.17 5.69 -10.21
CA ASP A 99 12.02 4.75 -9.49
C ASP A 99 11.91 3.35 -10.10
N THR A 100 12.98 2.58 -10.05
CA THR A 100 12.95 1.18 -10.48
C THR A 100 12.56 0.29 -9.31
N ILE A 101 11.54 -0.54 -9.51
CA ILE A 101 11.09 -1.55 -8.55
C ILE A 101 11.26 -2.92 -9.18
N GLU A 102 11.80 -3.86 -8.40
CA GLU A 102 11.92 -5.27 -8.75
C GLU A 102 11.06 -6.08 -7.79
N ILE A 103 10.20 -6.92 -8.34
CA ILE A 103 9.36 -7.87 -7.61
C ILE A 103 9.82 -9.26 -8.00
N ASP A 104 10.32 -10.02 -7.04
CA ASP A 104 10.74 -11.40 -7.19
C ASP A 104 9.79 -12.33 -6.43
N ALA A 105 8.84 -12.90 -7.14
CA ALA A 105 7.85 -13.80 -6.56
C ALA A 105 8.44 -15.18 -6.17
N ILE A 106 9.62 -15.54 -6.67
CA ILE A 106 10.29 -16.81 -6.31
C ILE A 106 10.91 -16.68 -4.93
N ASN A 107 11.59 -15.56 -4.68
CA ASN A 107 12.29 -15.31 -3.43
C ASN A 107 11.47 -14.47 -2.43
N ASN A 108 10.20 -14.16 -2.74
CA ASN A 108 9.30 -13.31 -1.94
C ASN A 108 9.92 -11.95 -1.59
N LYS A 109 10.48 -11.28 -2.59
CA LYS A 109 11.18 -10.01 -2.44
C LYS A 109 10.56 -8.90 -3.26
N ILE A 110 10.55 -7.69 -2.68
CA ILE A 110 10.27 -6.44 -3.41
C ILE A 110 11.39 -5.46 -3.06
N ASP A 111 12.12 -5.03 -4.08
CA ASP A 111 13.26 -4.14 -3.91
C ASP A 111 13.03 -2.81 -4.63
N LEU A 112 13.26 -1.72 -3.92
CA LEU A 112 13.37 -0.39 -4.48
C LEU A 112 14.83 -0.17 -4.90
N LYS A 113 15.10 -0.17 -6.20
CA LYS A 113 16.46 -0.07 -6.75
C LYS A 113 16.96 1.38 -6.75
N ILE A 114 17.22 1.90 -5.56
CA ILE A 114 17.88 3.19 -5.34
C ILE A 114 19.11 2.99 -4.45
N GLY A 115 20.10 3.88 -4.57
CA GLY A 115 21.30 3.79 -3.72
C GLY A 115 20.99 4.10 -2.26
N GLU A 116 21.72 3.47 -1.34
CA GLU A 116 21.60 3.63 0.12
C GLU A 116 21.55 5.11 0.54
N LYS A 117 22.46 5.93 -0.03
CA LYS A 117 22.51 7.37 0.27
C LYS A 117 21.23 8.11 -0.10
N GLU A 118 20.59 7.77 -1.23
CA GLU A 118 19.33 8.39 -1.63
C GLU A 118 18.19 7.87 -0.77
N PHE A 119 18.19 6.58 -0.42
CA PHE A 119 17.22 5.99 0.50
C PHE A 119 17.21 6.72 1.84
N GLU A 120 18.36 6.85 2.50
CA GLU A 120 18.51 7.56 3.77
C GLU A 120 18.15 9.05 3.66
N LYS A 121 18.51 9.71 2.57
CA LYS A 121 18.11 11.10 2.30
C LYS A 121 16.59 11.27 2.22
N ARG A 122 15.91 10.34 1.54
CA ARG A 122 14.44 10.34 1.45
C ARG A 122 13.81 10.06 2.80
N ARG A 123 14.33 9.09 3.56
CA ARG A 123 13.87 8.71 4.89
C ARG A 123 13.92 9.89 5.86
N LYS A 124 15.01 10.67 5.86
CA LYS A 124 15.15 11.87 6.69
C LYS A 124 14.19 13.01 6.31
N LYS A 125 13.70 13.03 5.07
CA LYS A 125 12.80 14.07 4.55
C LYS A 125 11.35 13.63 4.43
N ILE A 126 11.01 12.46 4.97
CA ILE A 126 9.67 11.91 4.87
C ILE A 126 8.64 12.88 5.46
N LYS A 127 7.58 13.13 4.71
CA LYS A 127 6.43 13.88 5.20
C LYS A 127 5.27 12.91 5.37
N LEU A 128 4.87 12.69 6.61
CA LEU A 128 3.73 11.84 6.91
C LEU A 128 2.43 12.58 6.57
N GLN A 129 1.51 11.84 5.99
CA GLN A 129 0.18 12.34 5.72
C GLN A 129 -0.58 12.51 7.04
N LYS A 130 -1.27 13.63 7.21
CA LYS A 130 -2.14 13.82 8.38
C LYS A 130 -3.46 13.08 8.18
N SER A 131 -3.96 12.49 9.25
CA SER A 131 -5.29 11.89 9.22
C SER A 131 -6.35 12.92 8.87
N LYS A 132 -7.29 12.53 8.01
CA LYS A 132 -8.50 13.31 7.70
C LYS A 132 -9.53 13.22 8.84
N PHE A 133 -9.37 12.25 9.74
CA PHE A 133 -10.31 11.96 10.83
C PHE A 133 -9.74 12.47 12.15
N ASN A 134 -10.32 13.54 12.68
CA ASN A 134 -9.85 14.20 13.88
C ASN A 134 -10.62 13.78 15.14
N SER A 135 -11.77 13.09 14.99
CA SER A 135 -12.65 12.65 16.07
C SER A 135 -13.46 11.41 15.68
N GLY A 136 -14.25 10.87 16.62
CA GLY A 136 -15.18 9.77 16.38
C GLY A 136 -14.54 8.39 16.32
N VAL A 137 -15.33 7.40 15.90
CA VAL A 137 -14.97 5.98 15.88
C VAL A 137 -13.77 5.70 14.97
N VAL A 138 -13.72 6.33 13.79
CA VAL A 138 -12.62 6.15 12.85
C VAL A 138 -11.30 6.61 13.44
N LYS A 139 -11.28 7.72 14.19
CA LYS A 139 -10.08 8.19 14.89
C LYS A 139 -9.62 7.18 15.96
N LYS A 140 -10.56 6.63 16.74
CA LYS A 140 -10.24 5.57 17.71
C LYS A 140 -9.64 4.36 17.03
N TYR A 141 -10.27 3.89 15.94
CA TYR A 141 -9.75 2.78 15.14
C TYR A 141 -8.31 3.03 14.66
N ILE A 142 -8.02 4.17 14.03
CA ILE A 142 -6.69 4.52 13.52
C ILE A 142 -5.64 4.47 14.65
N ASN A 143 -6.01 4.89 15.85
CA ASN A 143 -5.09 4.90 16.99
C ASN A 143 -4.81 3.51 17.56
N SER A 144 -5.78 2.57 17.44
CA SER A 144 -5.74 1.26 18.08
C SER A 144 -5.42 0.09 17.13
N VAL A 145 -5.62 0.28 15.82
CA VAL A 145 -5.37 -0.79 14.85
C VAL A 145 -3.88 -1.07 14.70
N SER A 146 -3.52 -2.36 14.67
CA SER A 146 -2.16 -2.82 14.39
C SER A 146 -1.84 -2.80 12.89
N SER A 147 -0.59 -3.10 12.55
CA SER A 147 -0.11 -3.23 11.19
C SER A 147 -0.83 -4.37 10.43
N ALA A 148 -0.86 -4.29 9.09
CA ALA A 148 -1.36 -5.38 8.26
C ALA A 148 -0.56 -6.68 8.44
N SER A 149 0.73 -6.60 8.73
CA SER A 149 1.57 -7.76 9.08
C SER A 149 1.19 -8.42 10.40
N GLU A 150 0.45 -7.72 11.26
CA GLU A 150 -0.06 -8.20 12.56
C GLU A 150 -1.56 -8.52 12.51
N GLY A 151 -2.14 -8.52 11.31
CA GLY A 151 -3.55 -8.89 11.09
C GLY A 151 -4.56 -7.77 11.26
N CYS A 152 -4.14 -6.49 11.35
CA CYS A 152 -5.04 -5.34 11.54
C CYS A 152 -5.96 -5.46 12.76
N ILE A 153 -5.49 -6.06 13.85
CA ILE A 153 -6.25 -6.24 15.09
C ILE A 153 -6.33 -4.95 15.89
N CYS A 154 -7.40 -4.79 16.68
CA CYS A 154 -7.53 -3.68 17.63
C CYS A 154 -6.96 -4.11 19.00
N LEU A 155 -5.79 -3.58 19.36
CA LEU A 155 -5.08 -3.99 20.59
C LEU A 155 -5.84 -3.64 21.87
N LEU A 156 -6.74 -2.66 21.86
CA LEU A 156 -7.55 -2.31 23.04
C LEU A 156 -8.57 -3.41 23.40
N TYR A 157 -9.01 -4.19 22.42
CA TYR A 157 -10.00 -5.24 22.65
C TYR A 157 -9.42 -6.46 23.35
N THR A 158 -8.14 -6.74 23.18
CA THR A 158 -7.48 -7.91 23.80
C THR A 158 -7.13 -7.72 25.28
N SER A 159 -7.00 -6.49 25.77
CA SER A 159 -6.73 -6.22 27.18
C SER A 159 -8.01 -6.24 28.04
N ASP A 160 -9.14 -5.78 27.52
CA ASP A 160 -10.42 -5.75 28.23
C ASP A 160 -11.05 -7.14 28.39
N ALA A 161 -10.88 -8.02 27.38
CA ALA A 161 -11.46 -9.38 27.43
C ALA A 161 -10.80 -10.27 28.50
N ALA A 162 -9.56 -9.97 28.91
CA ALA A 162 -8.86 -10.69 29.97
C ALA A 162 -9.26 -10.21 31.37
N ASP A 163 -9.71 -8.97 31.51
CA ASP A 163 -10.07 -8.36 32.80
C ASP A 163 -11.51 -8.73 33.22
N ASP A 164 -12.42 -8.95 32.26
CA ASP A 164 -13.81 -9.36 32.53
C ASP A 164 -13.95 -10.83 32.95
N SER A 165 -12.94 -11.66 32.75
CA SER A 165 -12.95 -13.06 33.16
C SER A 165 -12.57 -13.29 34.63
N LEU A 166 -12.19 -12.25 35.37
CA LEU A 166 -11.73 -12.31 36.77
C LEU A 166 -12.66 -11.58 37.77
N ARG A 167 -13.90 -11.25 37.38
CA ARG A 167 -14.89 -10.68 38.31
C ARG A 167 -16.13 -11.54 38.45
#